data_98ab429a5c5282de30b78329b02d7a00
#
_entry.id   98ab429a5c5282de30b78329b02d7a00
#
_cell.length_a   1.000
_cell.length_b   1.000
_cell.length_c   1.000
_cell.angle_alpha   90.00
_cell.angle_beta   90.00
_cell.angle_gamma   90.00
#
_symmetry.space_group_name_H-M   'P 1'
#
loop_
_entity.id
_entity.type
_entity.pdbx_description
1 polymer ?
#
loop_
_entity_poly.entity_id
_entity_poly.type
_entity_poly.pdbx_seq_one_letter_code
_entity_poly.pdbx_strand_id
1 'polypeptide(L)'
;MGLAQFDRASGSLGTEYTLYVEHAYLEKSTEIDESYKEIFTRLKRRQGNKTDVQISLRILMRMMQIYYGKQVILLIDEYDVPMAKAGAKSYYNEMLDVIGTMMSQALKDNTVLKFSVITGCLRISKENIFTGANDFVADSIADEKFSSFFGFTDEEVRTLLENTGNLEYSDQIKKWYDGYCFGKTEIYCPWDVLCYLNKLAFESESEPENFWENTSHNDIIRTFLSCEGMDVTDSFEKLLAGETIEVNITENLTYENLTDSEENLCSVL
;
A
#
# COMPACT_ATOMS: atom_id res chain seq x y z
N MET A 1 11.24 -20.83 13.27
CA MET A 1 10.37 -20.80 12.08
C MET A 1 11.24 -20.75 10.82
N GLY A 2 11.09 -21.65 9.86
CA GLY A 2 11.89 -21.62 8.63
C GLY A 2 11.31 -20.65 7.62
N LEU A 3 12.17 -20.03 6.76
CA LEU A 3 11.77 -19.11 5.69
C LEU A 3 10.62 -19.65 4.81
N ALA A 4 10.53 -20.97 4.59
CA ALA A 4 9.44 -21.58 3.84
C ALA A 4 8.05 -21.47 4.49
N GLN A 5 7.97 -21.30 5.81
CA GLN A 5 6.72 -21.05 6.54
C GLN A 5 6.36 -19.56 6.51
N PHE A 6 7.39 -18.71 6.57
CA PHE A 6 7.30 -17.27 6.43
C PHE A 6 6.85 -16.88 5.01
N ASP A 7 7.40 -17.52 3.98
CA ASP A 7 7.11 -17.30 2.55
C ASP A 7 5.65 -17.68 2.17
N ARG A 8 5.04 -18.66 2.86
CA ARG A 8 3.61 -19.00 2.66
C ARG A 8 2.66 -18.00 3.33
N ALA A 9 3.16 -17.28 4.31
CA ALA A 9 2.36 -16.37 5.11
C ALA A 9 2.34 -14.95 4.54
N SER A 10 3.39 -14.55 3.82
CA SER A 10 3.54 -13.20 3.28
C SER A 10 3.72 -13.26 1.77
N GLY A 11 2.68 -12.98 1.01
CA GLY A 11 2.80 -12.80 -0.44
C GLY A 11 3.78 -11.68 -0.85
N SER A 12 4.19 -10.82 0.11
CA SER A 12 5.14 -9.72 -0.08
C SER A 12 6.60 -10.16 -0.15
N LEU A 13 6.99 -11.25 0.52
CA LEU A 13 8.33 -11.83 0.35
C LEU A 13 8.52 -12.46 -1.04
N GLY A 14 7.42 -12.76 -1.74
CA GLY A 14 7.45 -13.11 -3.16
C GLY A 14 7.98 -11.98 -4.04
N THR A 15 7.65 -10.74 -3.73
CA THR A 15 8.09 -9.54 -4.46
C THR A 15 9.58 -9.30 -4.30
N GLU A 16 10.14 -9.45 -3.08
CA GLU A 16 11.59 -9.35 -2.87
C GLU A 16 12.38 -10.40 -3.65
N TYR A 17 11.91 -11.65 -3.63
CA TYR A 17 12.52 -12.71 -4.44
C TYR A 17 12.54 -12.33 -5.93
N THR A 18 11.45 -11.78 -6.45
CA THR A 18 11.35 -11.34 -7.84
C THR A 18 12.39 -10.26 -8.14
N LEU A 19 12.55 -9.25 -7.27
CA LEU A 19 13.58 -8.23 -7.41
C LEU A 19 15.00 -8.84 -7.53
N TYR A 20 15.33 -9.84 -6.72
CA TYR A 20 16.63 -10.49 -6.77
C TYR A 20 16.83 -11.32 -8.04
N VAL A 21 15.79 -11.93 -8.59
CA VAL A 21 15.85 -12.65 -9.87
C VAL A 21 16.03 -11.66 -11.04
N GLU A 22 15.27 -10.59 -11.05
CA GLU A 22 15.35 -9.56 -12.10
C GLU A 22 16.71 -8.86 -12.12
N HIS A 23 17.35 -8.69 -10.97
CA HIS A 23 18.67 -8.05 -10.83
C HIS A 23 19.84 -9.05 -10.81
N ALA A 24 19.64 -10.29 -11.25
CA ALA A 24 20.68 -11.32 -11.24
C ALA A 24 21.95 -10.98 -12.03
N TYR A 25 21.88 -9.99 -12.94
CA TYR A 25 23.04 -9.47 -13.67
C TYR A 25 24.09 -8.82 -12.75
N LEU A 26 23.69 -8.33 -11.56
CA LEU A 26 24.61 -7.73 -10.59
C LEU A 26 25.66 -8.73 -10.07
N GLU A 27 25.32 -10.02 -9.99
CA GLU A 27 26.30 -11.08 -9.57
C GLU A 27 27.49 -11.18 -10.52
N LYS A 28 27.33 -10.79 -11.79
CA LYS A 28 28.38 -10.87 -12.81
C LYS A 28 29.39 -9.70 -12.78
N SER A 29 29.08 -8.66 -12.02
CA SER A 29 29.96 -7.50 -11.91
C SER A 29 31.23 -7.86 -11.13
N THR A 30 32.38 -7.44 -11.63
CA THR A 30 33.68 -7.60 -10.97
C THR A 30 33.95 -6.55 -9.91
N GLU A 31 33.16 -5.47 -9.90
CA GLU A 31 33.31 -4.35 -8.95
C GLU A 31 32.58 -4.60 -7.63
N ILE A 32 31.63 -5.55 -7.62
CA ILE A 32 30.84 -5.89 -6.44
C ILE A 32 31.59 -6.96 -5.62
N ASP A 33 31.73 -6.67 -4.32
CA ASP A 33 32.38 -7.56 -3.37
C ASP A 33 31.65 -8.91 -3.26
N GLU A 34 32.42 -10.00 -3.10
CA GLU A 34 31.87 -11.34 -3.00
C GLU A 34 30.93 -11.52 -1.79
N SER A 35 31.16 -10.81 -0.69
CA SER A 35 30.29 -10.87 0.49
C SER A 35 28.85 -10.43 0.19
N TYR A 36 28.69 -9.41 -0.65
CA TYR A 36 27.35 -8.99 -1.13
C TYR A 36 26.73 -10.03 -2.07
N LYS A 37 27.54 -10.60 -2.96
CA LYS A 37 27.05 -11.64 -3.89
C LYS A 37 26.63 -12.92 -3.19
N GLU A 38 27.29 -13.31 -2.12
CA GLU A 38 26.92 -14.48 -1.32
C GLU A 38 25.52 -14.29 -0.68
N ILE A 39 25.26 -13.11 -0.07
CA ILE A 39 23.95 -12.79 0.50
C ILE A 39 22.90 -12.73 -0.60
N PHE A 40 23.21 -12.02 -1.70
CA PHE A 40 22.34 -11.91 -2.87
C PHE A 40 21.94 -13.30 -3.41
N THR A 41 22.91 -14.19 -3.57
CA THR A 41 22.68 -15.55 -4.08
C THR A 41 21.78 -16.38 -3.14
N ARG A 42 21.99 -16.27 -1.81
CA ARG A 42 21.11 -16.95 -0.84
C ARG A 42 19.67 -16.43 -0.92
N LEU A 43 19.48 -15.12 -0.98
CA LEU A 43 18.16 -14.51 -1.11
C LEU A 43 17.49 -14.89 -2.43
N LYS A 44 18.19 -14.80 -3.54
CA LYS A 44 17.72 -15.22 -4.86
C LYS A 44 17.29 -16.69 -4.92
N ARG A 45 17.93 -17.55 -4.14
CA ARG A 45 17.61 -18.98 -4.05
C ARG A 45 16.58 -19.32 -2.97
N ARG A 46 16.02 -18.33 -2.28
CA ARG A 46 15.14 -18.51 -1.11
C ARG A 46 15.80 -19.31 0.03
N GLN A 47 17.10 -19.17 0.20
CA GLN A 47 17.93 -19.82 1.20
C GLN A 47 18.47 -18.83 2.25
N GLY A 48 18.07 -17.56 2.17
CA GLY A 48 18.41 -16.52 3.13
C GLY A 48 17.86 -16.83 4.52
N ASN A 49 18.55 -16.41 5.56
CA ASN A 49 18.07 -16.45 6.93
C ASN A 49 17.34 -15.12 7.27
N LYS A 50 16.80 -15.01 8.50
CA LYS A 50 16.10 -13.80 8.96
C LYS A 50 16.95 -12.53 8.78
N THR A 51 18.23 -12.59 9.14
CA THR A 51 19.15 -11.45 9.01
C THR A 51 19.38 -11.08 7.54
N ASP A 52 19.52 -12.05 6.65
CA ASP A 52 19.66 -11.81 5.22
C ASP A 52 18.43 -11.05 4.67
N VAL A 53 17.21 -11.41 5.13
CA VAL A 53 15.97 -10.71 4.75
C VAL A 53 15.94 -9.29 5.32
N GLN A 54 16.31 -9.11 6.58
CA GLN A 54 16.34 -7.81 7.24
C GLN A 54 17.29 -6.80 6.58
N ILE A 55 18.35 -7.26 5.93
CA ILE A 55 19.32 -6.40 5.23
C ILE A 55 19.15 -6.40 3.71
N SER A 56 18.16 -7.12 3.19
CA SER A 56 17.99 -7.37 1.75
C SER A 56 17.97 -6.09 0.93
N LEU A 57 17.07 -5.16 1.22
CA LEU A 57 16.97 -3.89 0.49
C LEU A 57 18.30 -3.10 0.51
N ARG A 58 18.95 -3.03 1.66
CA ARG A 58 20.24 -2.33 1.79
C ARG A 58 21.33 -2.95 0.91
N ILE A 59 21.40 -4.30 0.89
CA ILE A 59 22.38 -5.03 0.05
C ILE A 59 22.11 -4.77 -1.43
N LEU A 60 20.86 -4.92 -1.87
CA LEU A 60 20.48 -4.68 -3.26
C LEU A 60 20.81 -3.24 -3.70
N MET A 61 20.41 -2.25 -2.89
CA MET A 61 20.71 -0.83 -3.15
C MET A 61 22.21 -0.57 -3.26
N ARG A 62 23.01 -1.18 -2.38
CA ARG A 62 24.47 -1.04 -2.43
C ARG A 62 25.08 -1.64 -3.69
N MET A 63 24.63 -2.83 -4.08
CA MET A 63 25.07 -3.47 -5.32
C MET A 63 24.67 -2.63 -6.55
N MET A 64 23.46 -2.10 -6.58
CA MET A 64 22.99 -1.21 -7.64
C MET A 64 23.84 0.08 -7.72
N GLN A 65 24.16 0.70 -6.58
CA GLN A 65 25.00 1.88 -6.54
C GLN A 65 26.40 1.60 -7.11
N ILE A 66 27.01 0.48 -6.71
CA ILE A 66 28.35 0.10 -7.22
C ILE A 66 28.28 -0.10 -8.74
N TYR A 67 27.26 -0.82 -9.21
CA TYR A 67 27.12 -1.16 -10.63
C TYR A 67 26.83 0.06 -11.51
N TYR A 68 25.92 0.95 -11.08
CA TYR A 68 25.50 2.11 -11.87
C TYR A 68 26.27 3.40 -11.57
N GLY A 69 27.07 3.43 -10.51
CA GLY A 69 27.77 4.65 -10.06
C GLY A 69 26.84 5.78 -9.61
N LYS A 70 25.59 5.47 -9.25
CA LYS A 70 24.55 6.45 -8.89
C LYS A 70 23.83 6.05 -7.61
N GLN A 71 23.35 7.06 -6.86
CA GLN A 71 22.46 6.81 -5.73
C GLN A 71 21.13 6.21 -6.19
N VAL A 72 20.53 5.41 -5.33
CA VAL A 72 19.29 4.67 -5.59
C VAL A 72 18.09 5.46 -5.10
N ILE A 73 17.00 5.40 -5.85
CA ILE A 73 15.67 5.83 -5.43
C ILE A 73 14.92 4.58 -4.97
N LEU A 74 14.33 4.62 -3.78
CA LEU A 74 13.57 3.51 -3.23
C LEU A 74 12.07 3.85 -3.27
N LEU A 75 11.30 3.06 -4.01
CA LEU A 75 9.85 3.18 -4.10
C LEU A 75 9.23 1.92 -3.51
N ILE A 76 8.41 2.06 -2.48
CA ILE A 76 7.70 0.95 -1.83
C ILE A 76 6.22 1.28 -1.84
N ASP A 77 5.44 0.43 -2.47
CA ASP A 77 3.99 0.50 -2.45
C ASP A 77 3.41 -0.54 -1.49
N GLU A 78 2.33 -0.20 -0.81
CA GLU A 78 1.63 -1.08 0.11
C GLU A 78 2.55 -1.70 1.20
N TYR A 79 3.40 -0.88 1.85
CA TYR A 79 4.36 -1.36 2.84
C TYR A 79 3.74 -2.12 4.02
N ASP A 80 2.47 -1.90 4.28
CA ASP A 80 1.69 -2.45 5.38
C ASP A 80 1.00 -3.80 5.06
N VAL A 81 0.95 -4.21 3.79
CA VAL A 81 0.34 -5.49 3.38
C VAL A 81 0.89 -6.71 4.12
N PRO A 82 2.21 -6.85 4.40
CA PRO A 82 2.72 -7.93 5.22
C PRO A 82 2.15 -7.94 6.63
N MET A 83 1.91 -6.76 7.19
CA MET A 83 1.36 -6.56 8.52
C MET A 83 -0.13 -6.89 8.54
N ALA A 84 -0.89 -6.44 7.53
CA ALA A 84 -2.30 -6.80 7.33
C ALA A 84 -2.50 -8.32 7.30
N LYS A 85 -1.67 -9.03 6.52
CA LYS A 85 -1.72 -10.49 6.42
C LYS A 85 -1.29 -11.21 7.71
N ALA A 86 -0.49 -10.57 8.53
CA ALA A 86 -0.04 -11.11 9.81
C ALA A 86 -0.98 -10.78 10.98
N GLY A 87 -1.80 -9.71 10.88
CA GLY A 87 -2.60 -9.16 11.98
C GLY A 87 -3.48 -10.16 12.71
N ALA A 88 -4.13 -11.08 11.99
CA ALA A 88 -4.94 -12.14 12.58
C ALA A 88 -4.17 -13.42 12.92
N LYS A 89 -2.83 -13.39 12.92
CA LYS A 89 -2.00 -14.59 13.04
C LYS A 89 -0.95 -14.46 14.14
N SER A 90 -0.53 -15.57 14.69
CA SER A 90 0.42 -15.63 15.82
C SER A 90 1.84 -15.12 15.50
N TYR A 91 2.16 -14.77 14.26
CA TYR A 91 3.50 -14.30 13.86
C TYR A 91 3.57 -12.79 13.57
N TYR A 92 2.58 -12.00 13.99
CA TYR A 92 2.54 -10.55 13.79
C TYR A 92 3.80 -9.84 14.30
N ASN A 93 4.19 -10.07 15.55
CA ASN A 93 5.38 -9.45 16.15
C ASN A 93 6.69 -9.87 15.44
N GLU A 94 6.77 -11.09 14.95
CA GLU A 94 7.93 -11.55 14.17
C GLU A 94 8.00 -10.84 12.83
N MET A 95 6.84 -10.63 12.17
CA MET A 95 6.76 -9.89 10.92
C MET A 95 7.13 -8.42 11.13
N LEU A 96 6.61 -7.80 12.18
CA LEU A 96 6.91 -6.42 12.56
C LEU A 96 8.42 -6.21 12.77
N ASP A 97 9.09 -7.13 13.48
CA ASP A 97 10.54 -7.07 13.70
C ASP A 97 11.33 -7.19 12.36
N VAL A 98 10.91 -8.07 11.46
CA VAL A 98 11.59 -8.23 10.17
C VAL A 98 11.40 -6.98 9.30
N ILE A 99 10.18 -6.52 9.12
CA ILE A 99 9.87 -5.36 8.27
C ILE A 99 10.46 -4.09 8.87
N GLY A 100 10.29 -3.87 10.18
CA GLY A 100 10.85 -2.69 10.88
C GLY A 100 12.37 -2.63 10.78
N THR A 101 13.06 -3.76 10.98
CA THR A 101 14.51 -3.81 10.81
C THR A 101 14.91 -3.57 9.36
N MET A 102 14.22 -4.18 8.39
CA MET A 102 14.50 -4.00 6.96
C MET A 102 14.35 -2.54 6.53
N MET A 103 13.25 -1.89 6.93
CA MET A 103 13.03 -0.46 6.66
C MET A 103 14.09 0.41 7.34
N SER A 104 14.41 0.16 8.60
CA SER A 104 15.46 0.89 9.31
C SER A 104 16.81 0.75 8.61
N GLN A 105 17.19 -0.45 8.16
CA GLN A 105 18.44 -0.69 7.44
C GLN A 105 18.48 -0.04 6.05
N ALA A 106 17.34 0.04 5.37
CA ALA A 106 17.24 0.65 4.05
C ALA A 106 17.25 2.19 4.09
N LEU A 107 16.64 2.78 5.13
CA LEU A 107 16.37 4.22 5.18
C LEU A 107 17.37 4.99 6.04
N LYS A 108 17.72 4.45 7.24
CA LYS A 108 18.53 5.18 8.20
C LYS A 108 20.01 5.19 7.82
N ASP A 109 20.63 6.36 7.89
CA ASP A 109 22.07 6.55 7.68
C ASP A 109 22.59 5.88 6.38
N ASN A 110 21.73 5.78 5.37
CA ASN A 110 22.04 5.10 4.13
C ASN A 110 22.51 6.09 3.05
N THR A 111 23.82 6.28 2.93
CA THR A 111 24.43 7.18 1.95
C THR A 111 24.21 6.78 0.49
N VAL A 112 23.74 5.56 0.26
CA VAL A 112 23.37 5.04 -1.07
C VAL A 112 22.02 5.55 -1.52
N LEU A 113 21.12 5.81 -0.58
CA LEU A 113 19.76 6.28 -0.84
C LEU A 113 19.80 7.77 -1.24
N LYS A 114 19.14 8.08 -2.36
CA LYS A 114 18.92 9.48 -2.80
C LYS A 114 17.68 10.05 -2.13
N PHE A 115 16.56 9.36 -2.26
CA PHE A 115 15.30 9.59 -1.57
C PHE A 115 14.43 8.33 -1.64
N SER A 116 13.39 8.28 -0.81
CA SER A 116 12.38 7.22 -0.85
C SER A 116 10.97 7.78 -0.87
N VAL A 117 10.06 7.05 -1.51
CA VAL A 117 8.62 7.23 -1.39
C VAL A 117 8.03 5.90 -0.95
N ILE A 118 7.21 5.93 0.09
CA ILE A 118 6.62 4.74 0.69
C ILE A 118 5.13 5.01 0.85
N THR A 119 4.28 4.14 0.30
CA THR A 119 2.83 4.23 0.41
C THR A 119 2.25 3.04 1.17
N GLY A 120 1.08 3.22 1.75
CA GLY A 120 0.33 2.18 2.47
C GLY A 120 -1.03 2.68 2.92
N CYS A 121 -1.93 1.77 3.29
CA CYS A 121 -3.27 2.10 3.76
C CYS A 121 -3.27 2.62 5.21
N LEU A 122 -2.42 2.06 6.07
CA LEU A 122 -2.34 2.44 7.47
C LEU A 122 -1.04 3.17 7.79
N ARG A 123 -1.16 4.24 8.58
CA ARG A 123 0.00 4.93 9.12
C ARG A 123 0.54 4.17 10.35
N ILE A 124 1.32 3.12 10.13
CA ILE A 124 1.92 2.31 11.20
C ILE A 124 3.08 3.06 11.87
N SER A 125 2.82 4.27 12.32
CA SER A 125 3.85 5.12 12.95
C SER A 125 4.15 4.72 14.40
N LYS A 126 3.19 4.11 15.11
CA LYS A 126 3.36 3.70 16.52
C LYS A 126 4.06 2.36 16.68
N GLU A 127 4.08 1.51 15.65
CA GLU A 127 4.60 0.14 15.75
C GLU A 127 6.08 0.00 15.41
N ASN A 128 6.89 1.04 15.60
CA ASN A 128 8.35 0.95 15.45
C ASN A 128 8.89 0.62 14.05
N ILE A 129 8.07 0.50 13.00
CA ILE A 129 8.57 0.25 11.63
C ILE A 129 9.51 1.38 11.19
N PHE A 130 9.19 2.62 11.55
CA PHE A 130 9.98 3.80 11.18
C PHE A 130 10.70 4.45 12.36
N THR A 131 10.74 3.86 13.55
CA THR A 131 11.40 4.44 14.74
C THR A 131 12.89 4.72 14.54
N GLY A 132 13.49 4.11 13.53
CA GLY A 132 14.88 4.35 13.18
C GLY A 132 15.08 5.40 12.07
N ALA A 133 14.03 5.85 11.39
CA ALA A 133 14.12 6.80 10.29
C ALA A 133 13.58 8.16 10.75
N ASN A 134 14.48 9.06 11.15
CA ASN A 134 14.10 10.36 11.72
C ASN A 134 13.80 11.43 10.66
N ASP A 135 14.06 11.17 9.38
CA ASP A 135 14.09 12.16 8.31
C ASP A 135 12.98 11.91 7.26
N PHE A 136 11.81 11.43 7.65
CA PHE A 136 10.68 11.32 6.74
C PHE A 136 9.47 12.13 7.20
N VAL A 137 8.69 12.62 6.22
CA VAL A 137 7.42 13.29 6.43
C VAL A 137 6.33 12.30 6.00
N ALA A 138 5.35 12.09 6.87
CA ALA A 138 4.18 11.31 6.54
C ALA A 138 3.03 12.28 6.24
N ASP A 139 2.47 12.15 5.05
CA ASP A 139 1.27 12.86 4.61
C ASP A 139 0.14 11.82 4.45
N SER A 140 -1.10 12.20 4.74
CA SER A 140 -2.29 11.36 4.62
C SER A 140 -3.28 11.92 3.59
N ILE A 141 -4.34 11.18 3.30
CA ILE A 141 -5.44 11.66 2.45
C ILE A 141 -6.19 12.86 3.07
N ALA A 142 -6.05 13.10 4.38
CA ALA A 142 -6.59 14.27 5.06
C ALA A 142 -5.76 15.53 4.80
N ASP A 143 -4.50 15.40 4.35
CA ASP A 143 -3.61 16.52 4.07
C ASP A 143 -3.84 17.11 2.68
N GLU A 144 -3.80 18.43 2.53
CA GLU A 144 -3.98 19.10 1.24
C GLU A 144 -2.84 18.85 0.25
N LYS A 145 -1.64 18.53 0.74
CA LYS A 145 -0.40 18.52 -0.05
C LYS A 145 -0.41 17.53 -1.21
N PHE A 146 -0.96 16.32 -1.02
CA PHE A 146 -1.01 15.28 -2.03
C PHE A 146 -2.44 14.80 -2.34
N SER A 147 -3.46 15.51 -1.87
CA SER A 147 -4.86 15.12 -2.00
C SER A 147 -5.28 14.82 -3.44
N SER A 148 -4.73 15.55 -4.42
CA SER A 148 -5.03 15.36 -5.85
C SER A 148 -4.32 14.17 -6.52
N PHE A 149 -3.47 13.42 -5.78
CA PHE A 149 -2.68 12.32 -6.35
C PHE A 149 -3.22 10.92 -6.00
N PHE A 150 -4.24 10.86 -5.15
CA PHE A 150 -4.81 9.57 -4.69
C PHE A 150 -5.99 9.09 -5.54
N GLY A 151 -6.31 9.77 -6.62
CA GLY A 151 -7.38 9.42 -7.55
C GLY A 151 -7.43 10.42 -8.69
N PHE A 152 -8.50 10.40 -9.48
CA PHE A 152 -8.70 11.38 -10.53
C PHE A 152 -9.43 12.61 -9.99
N THR A 153 -8.94 13.79 -10.36
CA THR A 153 -9.62 15.06 -10.16
C THR A 153 -10.73 15.27 -11.21
N ASP A 154 -11.65 16.19 -10.96
CA ASP A 154 -12.72 16.55 -11.91
C ASP A 154 -12.15 17.00 -13.28
N GLU A 155 -11.05 17.73 -13.29
CA GLU A 155 -10.37 18.16 -14.51
C GLU A 155 -9.77 17.00 -15.32
N GLU A 156 -9.19 16.02 -14.63
CA GLU A 156 -8.63 14.80 -15.27
C GLU A 156 -9.73 13.93 -15.84
N VAL A 157 -10.83 13.71 -15.10
CA VAL A 157 -12.00 12.97 -15.58
C VAL A 157 -12.60 13.67 -16.80
N ARG A 158 -12.78 14.98 -16.77
CA ARG A 158 -13.26 15.73 -17.90
C ARG A 158 -12.35 15.59 -19.13
N THR A 159 -11.03 15.66 -18.93
CA THR A 159 -10.05 15.47 -20.01
C THR A 159 -10.14 14.07 -20.61
N LEU A 160 -10.33 13.03 -19.79
CA LEU A 160 -10.54 11.67 -20.24
C LEU A 160 -11.80 11.54 -21.10
N LEU A 161 -12.90 12.15 -20.64
CA LEU A 161 -14.19 12.16 -21.36
C LEU A 161 -14.11 12.90 -22.69
N GLU A 162 -13.45 14.05 -22.73
CA GLU A 162 -13.22 14.79 -23.98
C GLU A 162 -12.40 13.97 -24.99
N ASN A 163 -11.32 13.31 -24.53
CA ASN A 163 -10.45 12.50 -25.37
C ASN A 163 -11.12 11.23 -25.90
N THR A 164 -12.09 10.69 -25.18
CA THR A 164 -12.85 9.49 -25.57
C THR A 164 -14.17 9.81 -26.29
N GLY A 165 -14.56 11.08 -26.39
CA GLY A 165 -15.81 11.50 -27.02
C GLY A 165 -17.06 11.19 -26.17
N ASN A 166 -16.92 11.08 -24.85
CA ASN A 166 -17.96 10.68 -23.92
C ASN A 166 -18.35 11.80 -22.93
N LEU A 167 -18.23 13.06 -23.33
CA LEU A 167 -18.45 14.20 -22.43
C LEU A 167 -19.89 14.28 -21.91
N GLU A 168 -20.87 13.75 -22.65
CA GLU A 168 -22.27 13.65 -22.24
C GLU A 168 -22.51 12.81 -20.99
N TYR A 169 -21.58 11.91 -20.64
CA TYR A 169 -21.67 11.06 -19.45
C TYR A 169 -21.08 11.72 -18.18
N SER A 170 -20.63 12.98 -18.26
CA SER A 170 -19.96 13.67 -17.15
C SER A 170 -20.79 13.67 -15.86
N ASP A 171 -22.08 14.06 -15.95
CA ASP A 171 -22.96 14.12 -14.76
C ASP A 171 -23.22 12.71 -14.18
N GLN A 172 -23.29 11.71 -15.02
CA GLN A 172 -23.51 10.32 -14.60
C GLN A 172 -22.28 9.77 -13.90
N ILE A 173 -21.08 10.02 -14.44
CA ILE A 173 -19.81 9.62 -13.83
C ILE A 173 -19.62 10.33 -12.48
N LYS A 174 -19.93 11.64 -12.43
CA LYS A 174 -19.88 12.40 -11.18
C LYS A 174 -20.80 11.79 -10.13
N LYS A 175 -22.02 11.51 -10.47
CA LYS A 175 -23.00 10.93 -9.55
C LYS A 175 -22.59 9.55 -9.00
N TRP A 176 -21.89 8.75 -9.79
CA TRP A 176 -21.59 7.35 -9.44
C TRP A 176 -20.20 7.15 -8.84
N TYR A 177 -19.20 7.93 -9.28
CA TYR A 177 -17.79 7.65 -8.99
C TYR A 177 -17.06 8.79 -8.30
N ASP A 178 -17.69 9.95 -8.10
CA ASP A 178 -17.21 11.03 -7.25
C ASP A 178 -17.76 10.81 -5.84
N GLY A 179 -16.95 10.24 -4.96
CA GLY A 179 -17.41 9.88 -3.61
C GLY A 179 -16.41 10.20 -2.51
N TYR A 180 -15.24 10.72 -2.87
CA TYR A 180 -14.18 11.00 -1.91
C TYR A 180 -13.82 12.48 -1.90
N CYS A 181 -13.58 13.03 -0.71
CA CYS A 181 -13.01 14.34 -0.53
C CYS A 181 -11.71 14.23 0.26
N PHE A 182 -10.57 14.27 -0.42
CA PHE A 182 -9.25 14.21 0.20
C PHE A 182 -8.72 15.61 0.44
N GLY A 183 -8.42 15.94 1.70
CA GLY A 183 -8.14 17.32 2.08
C GLY A 183 -9.30 18.25 1.70
N LYS A 184 -9.16 18.99 0.59
CA LYS A 184 -10.20 19.85 0.00
C LYS A 184 -10.51 19.51 -1.47
N THR A 185 -10.02 18.38 -1.96
CA THR A 185 -10.11 17.99 -3.37
C THR A 185 -11.14 16.87 -3.53
N GLU A 186 -12.13 17.07 -4.38
CA GLU A 186 -13.05 16.01 -4.82
C GLU A 186 -12.27 15.02 -5.69
N ILE A 187 -12.39 13.74 -5.40
CA ILE A 187 -11.60 12.67 -6.02
C ILE A 187 -12.52 11.54 -6.47
N TYR A 188 -12.36 11.15 -7.73
CA TYR A 188 -13.02 9.99 -8.32
C TYR A 188 -12.18 8.75 -8.18
N CYS A 189 -12.82 7.59 -8.00
CA CYS A 189 -12.15 6.30 -8.05
C CYS A 189 -11.65 6.01 -9.48
N PRO A 190 -10.32 5.93 -9.72
CA PRO A 190 -9.78 5.74 -11.07
C PRO A 190 -10.23 4.44 -11.72
N TRP A 191 -10.33 3.37 -10.92
CA TRP A 191 -10.75 2.05 -11.41
C TRP A 191 -12.15 2.08 -12.00
N ASP A 192 -13.12 2.62 -11.26
CA ASP A 192 -14.51 2.69 -11.70
C ASP A 192 -14.66 3.56 -12.94
N VAL A 193 -14.02 4.75 -12.95
CA VAL A 193 -14.03 5.64 -14.12
C VAL A 193 -13.48 4.96 -15.35
N LEU A 194 -12.30 4.29 -15.26
CA LEU A 194 -11.68 3.63 -16.39
C LEU A 194 -12.47 2.40 -16.87
N CYS A 195 -13.04 1.62 -15.95
CA CYS A 195 -13.89 0.49 -16.30
C CYS A 195 -15.15 0.93 -17.04
N TYR A 196 -15.78 2.01 -16.56
CA TYR A 196 -16.98 2.54 -17.21
C TYR A 196 -16.67 3.10 -18.60
N LEU A 197 -15.59 3.88 -18.76
CA LEU A 197 -15.13 4.35 -20.07
C LEU A 197 -14.80 3.21 -21.03
N ASN A 198 -14.17 2.16 -20.54
CA ASN A 198 -13.90 0.97 -21.34
C ASN A 198 -15.19 0.27 -21.77
N LYS A 199 -16.20 0.20 -20.89
CA LYS A 199 -17.51 -0.36 -21.22
C LYS A 199 -18.21 0.46 -22.30
N LEU A 200 -18.23 1.80 -22.17
CA LEU A 200 -18.82 2.71 -23.17
C LEU A 200 -18.15 2.59 -24.54
N ALA A 201 -16.87 2.22 -24.62
CA ALA A 201 -16.16 2.02 -25.89
C ALA A 201 -16.69 0.82 -26.71
N PHE A 202 -17.33 -0.16 -26.06
CA PHE A 202 -17.89 -1.35 -26.72
C PHE A 202 -19.42 -1.36 -26.73
N GLU A 203 -20.05 -0.72 -25.75
CA GLU A 203 -21.47 -0.70 -25.53
C GLU A 203 -21.91 0.76 -25.27
N SER A 204 -22.19 1.51 -26.34
CA SER A 204 -22.78 2.84 -26.20
C SER A 204 -24.11 2.76 -25.44
N GLU A 205 -24.40 3.73 -24.58
CA GLU A 205 -25.59 3.79 -23.73
C GLU A 205 -25.60 2.80 -22.53
N SER A 206 -24.42 2.27 -22.14
CA SER A 206 -24.32 1.44 -20.95
C SER A 206 -24.55 2.24 -19.67
N GLU A 207 -25.29 1.64 -18.75
CA GLU A 207 -25.46 2.21 -17.40
C GLU A 207 -24.20 1.99 -16.55
N PRO A 208 -23.88 2.95 -15.63
CA PRO A 208 -22.83 2.76 -14.65
C PRO A 208 -23.14 1.61 -13.70
N GLU A 209 -22.11 0.99 -13.21
CA GLU A 209 -22.19 -0.09 -12.23
C GLU A 209 -21.01 0.00 -11.25
N ASN A 210 -21.11 -0.71 -10.14
CA ASN A 210 -20.02 -0.76 -9.16
C ASN A 210 -18.96 -1.77 -9.60
N PHE A 211 -17.90 -1.29 -10.26
CA PHE A 211 -16.80 -2.12 -10.73
C PHE A 211 -15.83 -2.54 -9.62
N TRP A 212 -15.89 -1.88 -8.47
CA TRP A 212 -15.05 -2.20 -7.32
C TRP A 212 -15.58 -3.37 -6.50
N GLU A 213 -16.85 -3.73 -6.69
CA GLU A 213 -17.47 -4.84 -5.99
C GLU A 213 -16.75 -6.17 -6.30
N ASN A 214 -16.42 -6.92 -5.26
CA ASN A 214 -15.70 -8.20 -5.32
C ASN A 214 -14.24 -8.14 -5.83
N THR A 215 -13.64 -6.98 -5.98
CA THR A 215 -12.23 -6.86 -6.40
C THR A 215 -11.24 -6.89 -5.25
N SER A 216 -11.67 -6.55 -4.04
CA SER A 216 -10.83 -6.54 -2.84
C SER A 216 -11.22 -7.66 -1.86
N HIS A 217 -10.24 -8.12 -1.07
CA HIS A 217 -10.50 -8.99 0.06
C HIS A 217 -11.05 -8.14 1.20
N ASN A 218 -12.37 -8.10 1.35
CA ASN A 218 -13.08 -7.37 2.42
C ASN A 218 -12.90 -8.02 3.81
N ASP A 219 -11.74 -8.60 4.07
CA ASP A 219 -11.45 -9.32 5.32
C ASP A 219 -11.46 -8.38 6.53
N ILE A 220 -11.06 -7.12 6.35
CA ILE A 220 -11.11 -6.10 7.41
C ILE A 220 -12.56 -5.85 7.81
N ILE A 221 -13.45 -5.57 6.86
CA ILE A 221 -14.88 -5.32 7.13
C ILE A 221 -15.52 -6.54 7.80
N ARG A 222 -15.21 -7.75 7.31
CA ARG A 222 -15.71 -8.99 7.93
C ARG A 222 -15.21 -9.17 9.36
N THR A 223 -13.98 -8.80 9.63
CA THR A 223 -13.40 -8.86 10.98
C THR A 223 -14.18 -7.95 11.92
N PHE A 224 -14.51 -6.74 11.50
CA PHE A 224 -15.31 -5.81 12.30
C PHE A 224 -16.75 -6.30 12.52
N LEU A 225 -17.42 -6.78 11.50
CA LEU A 225 -18.79 -7.31 11.61
C LEU A 225 -18.86 -8.57 12.48
N SER A 226 -17.74 -9.26 12.70
CA SER A 226 -17.66 -10.46 13.55
C SER A 226 -17.09 -10.20 14.95
N CYS A 227 -16.70 -8.96 15.30
CA CYS A 227 -16.18 -8.65 16.62
C CYS A 227 -17.28 -8.66 17.67
N GLU A 228 -17.18 -9.59 18.62
CA GLU A 228 -18.07 -9.62 19.79
C GLU A 228 -17.83 -8.37 20.66
N GLY A 229 -18.90 -7.60 20.89
CA GLY A 229 -18.88 -6.46 21.82
C GLY A 229 -18.77 -5.08 21.18
N MET A 230 -18.67 -4.98 19.87
CA MET A 230 -18.77 -3.71 19.14
C MET A 230 -20.15 -3.61 18.50
N ASP A 231 -20.94 -2.62 18.93
CA ASP A 231 -22.25 -2.34 18.33
C ASP A 231 -22.09 -1.23 17.28
N VAL A 232 -21.83 -1.64 16.04
CA VAL A 232 -21.76 -0.75 14.87
C VAL A 232 -23.08 -0.72 14.09
N THR A 233 -24.11 -1.36 14.61
CA THR A 233 -25.38 -1.59 13.92
C THR A 233 -26.04 -0.27 13.54
N ASP A 234 -26.13 0.66 14.47
CA ASP A 234 -26.82 1.95 14.27
C ASP A 234 -26.15 2.80 13.17
N SER A 235 -24.82 2.85 13.12
CA SER A 235 -24.08 3.58 12.10
C SER A 235 -24.18 2.93 10.73
N PHE A 236 -24.11 1.59 10.68
CA PHE A 236 -24.32 0.86 9.43
C PHE A 236 -25.77 1.01 8.90
N GLU A 237 -26.78 0.98 9.77
CA GLU A 237 -28.18 1.20 9.37
C GLU A 237 -28.36 2.60 8.76
N LYS A 238 -27.76 3.64 9.36
CA LYS A 238 -27.78 4.99 8.81
C LYS A 238 -27.11 5.07 7.44
N LEU A 239 -25.91 4.50 7.30
CA LEU A 239 -25.19 4.47 6.03
C LEU A 239 -25.97 3.71 4.95
N LEU A 240 -26.58 2.57 5.28
CA LEU A 240 -27.43 1.81 4.36
C LEU A 240 -28.72 2.56 3.99
N ALA A 241 -29.22 3.42 4.88
CA ALA A 241 -30.35 4.33 4.59
C ALA A 241 -29.94 5.54 3.74
N GLY A 242 -28.65 5.69 3.40
CA GLY A 242 -28.11 6.85 2.67
C GLY A 242 -27.93 8.08 3.56
N GLU A 243 -27.93 7.91 4.87
CA GLU A 243 -27.66 8.97 5.84
C GLU A 243 -26.15 9.12 6.03
N THR A 244 -25.73 10.24 6.62
CA THR A 244 -24.32 10.50 6.97
C THR A 244 -24.08 10.25 8.45
N ILE A 245 -22.87 9.79 8.77
CA ILE A 245 -22.37 9.70 10.13
C ILE A 245 -21.17 10.67 10.29
N GLU A 246 -21.03 11.23 11.47
CA GLU A 246 -19.88 12.07 11.82
C GLU A 246 -18.96 11.28 12.74
N VAL A 247 -17.70 11.11 12.32
CA VAL A 247 -16.70 10.35 13.08
C VAL A 247 -15.39 11.11 13.13
N ASN A 248 -14.64 10.93 14.21
CA ASN A 248 -13.27 11.44 14.31
C ASN A 248 -12.32 10.45 13.64
N ILE A 249 -11.62 10.90 12.61
CA ILE A 249 -10.63 10.06 11.93
C ILE A 249 -9.40 9.87 12.82
N THR A 250 -9.08 8.62 13.11
CA THR A 250 -7.88 8.22 13.85
C THR A 250 -6.76 7.90 12.86
N GLU A 251 -5.82 8.80 12.67
CA GLU A 251 -4.71 8.63 11.70
C GLU A 251 -3.66 7.59 12.12
N ASN A 252 -3.51 7.31 13.40
CA ASN A 252 -2.47 6.43 13.94
C ASN A 252 -3.06 5.08 14.34
N LEU A 253 -3.63 4.36 13.38
CA LEU A 253 -4.15 3.02 13.57
C LEU A 253 -3.08 1.97 13.37
N THR A 254 -3.19 0.89 14.14
CA THR A 254 -2.38 -0.32 14.01
C THR A 254 -3.31 -1.50 13.77
N TYR A 255 -2.82 -2.58 13.19
CA TYR A 255 -3.64 -3.79 13.00
C TYR A 255 -4.09 -4.44 14.31
N GLU A 256 -3.42 -4.14 15.45
CA GLU A 256 -3.83 -4.61 16.77
C GLU A 256 -5.02 -3.83 17.34
N ASN A 257 -5.11 -2.52 17.07
CA ASN A 257 -6.14 -1.67 17.65
C ASN A 257 -7.28 -1.30 16.67
N LEU A 258 -7.28 -1.86 15.47
CA LEU A 258 -8.36 -1.62 14.49
C LEU A 258 -9.74 -1.94 15.06
N THR A 259 -9.84 -3.00 15.85
CA THR A 259 -11.11 -3.50 16.41
C THR A 259 -11.45 -2.91 17.79
N ASP A 260 -10.74 -1.89 18.27
CA ASP A 260 -10.96 -1.35 19.61
C ASP A 260 -12.17 -0.39 19.69
N SER A 261 -12.54 0.24 18.56
CA SER A 261 -13.68 1.18 18.51
C SER A 261 -14.30 1.29 17.12
N GLU A 262 -15.54 1.77 17.06
CA GLU A 262 -16.24 2.11 15.83
C GLU A 262 -15.53 3.22 15.04
N GLU A 263 -14.97 4.22 15.74
CA GLU A 263 -14.20 5.30 15.12
C GLU A 263 -12.98 4.77 14.36
N ASN A 264 -12.32 3.74 14.92
CA ASN A 264 -11.18 3.10 14.25
C ASN A 264 -11.62 2.39 12.95
N LEU A 265 -12.79 1.71 12.97
CA LEU A 265 -13.37 1.11 11.78
C LEU A 265 -13.64 2.15 10.69
N CYS A 266 -14.38 3.22 11.06
CA CYS A 266 -14.73 4.28 10.11
C CYS A 266 -13.50 5.02 9.57
N SER A 267 -12.38 4.99 10.30
CA SER A 267 -11.13 5.61 9.84
C SER A 267 -10.38 4.78 8.78
N VAL A 268 -10.80 3.52 8.55
CA VAL A 268 -10.21 2.60 7.55
C VAL A 268 -11.12 2.45 6.32
N LEU A 269 -12.42 2.73 6.47
CA LEU A 269 -13.41 2.72 5.39
C LEU A 269 -13.34 3.99 4.56
#